data_44dfe8a04cefb0daca628846cec40b55
#
_entry.id   44dfe8a04cefb0daca628846cec40b55
#
_cell.length_a   1.000
_cell.length_b   1.000
_cell.length_c   1.000
_cell.angle_alpha   90.00
_cell.angle_beta   90.00
_cell.angle_gamma   90.00
#
_symmetry.space_group_name_H-M   'P 1'
#
loop_
_entity.id
_entity.type
_entity.pdbx_description
1 polymer ?
#
loop_
_entity_poly.entity_id
_entity_poly.type
_entity_poly.pdbx_seq_one_letter_code
_entity_poly.pdbx_strand_id
1 'polypeptide(L)'
;NENEQEIEMNQVNQTAAATEYKYVPWEEMPRVEQLACIYWDAYKDAYGMRPRGIDTSNWTEAMFESELAYLQTVIERNENARLEDEALAAIRLEETIDKMMESGCRNREMAIRWLHDIYETHGDTEYLEYNLGVNYGYFSGKK
;
A
#
# COMPACT_ATOMS: atom_id res chain seq x y z
N ASN A 1 52.06 13.53 -22.30
CA ASN A 1 52.66 12.40 -21.66
C ASN A 1 51.58 11.64 -20.90
N GLU A 2 51.49 10.33 -21.15
CA GLU A 2 50.40 9.48 -20.64
C GLU A 2 50.25 9.50 -19.10
N ASN A 3 51.34 9.71 -18.38
CA ASN A 3 51.35 9.84 -16.91
C ASN A 3 50.70 11.12 -16.35
N GLU A 4 50.72 12.20 -17.11
CA GLU A 4 50.07 13.46 -16.66
C GLU A 4 48.55 13.40 -16.89
N GLN A 5 48.10 12.71 -17.94
CA GLN A 5 46.68 12.50 -18.21
C GLN A 5 46.03 11.51 -17.23
N GLU A 6 46.75 10.47 -16.77
CA GLU A 6 46.25 9.55 -15.73
C GLU A 6 46.15 10.23 -14.37
N ILE A 7 47.04 11.16 -14.04
CA ILE A 7 47.01 11.92 -12.80
C ILE A 7 45.84 12.92 -12.80
N GLU A 8 45.59 13.60 -13.91
CA GLU A 8 44.46 14.52 -14.05
C GLU A 8 43.10 13.76 -14.02
N MET A 9 42.97 12.59 -14.68
CA MET A 9 41.75 11.76 -14.59
C MET A 9 41.52 11.22 -13.19
N ASN A 10 42.55 10.85 -12.45
CA ASN A 10 42.42 10.41 -11.06
C ASN A 10 42.04 11.55 -10.11
N GLN A 11 42.47 12.77 -10.37
CA GLN A 11 42.09 13.95 -9.58
C GLN A 11 40.64 14.37 -9.87
N VAL A 12 40.16 14.27 -11.12
CA VAL A 12 38.78 14.54 -11.47
C VAL A 12 37.80 13.49 -10.87
N ASN A 13 38.21 12.25 -10.80
CA ASN A 13 37.43 11.18 -10.14
C ASN A 13 37.41 11.30 -8.61
N GLN A 14 38.44 11.93 -7.99
CA GLN A 14 38.45 12.15 -6.54
C GLN A 14 37.67 13.39 -6.10
N THR A 15 37.43 14.36 -6.98
CA THR A 15 36.58 15.53 -6.71
C THR A 15 35.10 15.29 -6.96
N ALA A 16 34.75 14.20 -7.64
CA ALA A 16 33.36 13.68 -7.71
C ALA A 16 33.00 12.78 -6.51
N ALA A 17 33.92 12.60 -5.56
CA ALA A 17 33.75 11.77 -4.40
C ALA A 17 32.96 12.48 -3.32
N ALA A 18 31.83 11.90 -3.00
CA ALA A 18 31.17 11.95 -1.71
C ALA A 18 30.80 13.38 -1.27
N THR A 19 29.67 13.86 -1.77
CA THR A 19 28.80 14.59 -0.86
C THR A 19 28.55 13.64 0.30
N GLU A 20 29.29 13.80 1.40
CA GLU A 20 28.99 13.12 2.65
C GLU A 20 27.52 13.35 2.94
N TYR A 21 26.73 12.30 2.85
CA TYR A 21 25.31 12.34 3.17
C TYR A 21 25.24 12.63 4.66
N LYS A 22 25.19 13.91 5.03
CA LYS A 22 25.08 14.33 6.41
C LYS A 22 23.67 14.00 6.84
N TYR A 23 23.52 12.95 7.66
CA TYR A 23 22.25 12.63 8.29
C TYR A 23 21.76 13.85 9.07
N VAL A 24 20.57 14.35 8.69
CA VAL A 24 19.86 15.41 9.41
C VAL A 24 18.70 14.75 10.16
N PRO A 25 18.67 14.85 11.50
CA PRO A 25 17.53 14.35 12.27
C PRO A 25 16.22 15.00 11.80
N TRP A 26 15.13 14.26 11.90
CA TRP A 26 13.80 14.74 11.47
C TRP A 26 13.43 16.09 12.09
N GLU A 27 13.73 16.28 13.38
CA GLU A 27 13.42 17.48 14.15
C GLU A 27 14.22 18.71 13.69
N GLU A 28 15.37 18.50 13.07
CA GLU A 28 16.25 19.56 12.54
C GLU A 28 15.99 19.83 11.06
N MET A 29 15.20 18.98 10.39
CA MET A 29 14.88 19.12 8.98
C MET A 29 13.95 20.31 8.77
N PRO A 30 14.18 21.17 7.74
CA PRO A 30 13.26 22.25 7.41
C PRO A 30 11.83 21.73 7.17
N ARG A 31 10.84 22.50 7.59
CA ARG A 31 9.43 22.09 7.50
C ARG A 31 9.00 21.68 6.07
N VAL A 32 9.46 22.42 5.08
CA VAL A 32 9.15 22.11 3.67
C VAL A 32 9.71 20.74 3.25
N GLU A 33 10.87 20.35 3.75
CA GLU A 33 11.46 19.03 3.47
C GLU A 33 10.73 17.91 4.21
N GLN A 34 10.31 18.16 5.45
CA GLN A 34 9.44 17.24 6.19
C GLN A 34 8.13 17.01 5.44
N LEU A 35 7.49 18.07 4.97
CA LEU A 35 6.25 17.99 4.19
C LEU A 35 6.44 17.26 2.86
N ALA A 36 7.60 17.43 2.21
CA ALA A 36 7.92 16.67 1.01
C ALA A 36 7.98 15.16 1.29
N CYS A 37 8.61 14.74 2.39
CA CYS A 37 8.65 13.33 2.79
C CYS A 37 7.25 12.79 3.09
N ILE A 38 6.45 13.55 3.84
CA ILE A 38 5.06 13.18 4.17
C ILE A 38 4.21 13.07 2.89
N TYR A 39 4.39 13.99 1.95
CA TYR A 39 3.70 13.97 0.66
C TYR A 39 4.01 12.70 -0.15
N TRP A 40 5.28 12.27 -0.20
CA TRP A 40 5.67 11.07 -0.92
C TRP A 40 5.00 9.81 -0.36
N ASP A 41 4.90 9.71 0.95
CA ASP A 41 4.24 8.59 1.61
C ASP A 41 2.72 8.64 1.45
N ALA A 42 2.11 9.82 1.64
CA ALA A 42 0.67 10.02 1.42
C ALA A 42 0.25 9.73 -0.03
N TYR A 43 1.07 10.11 -1.01
CA TYR A 43 0.82 9.80 -2.41
C TYR A 43 0.84 8.28 -2.66
N LYS A 44 1.78 7.57 -2.07
CA LYS A 44 1.83 6.11 -2.14
C LYS A 44 0.61 5.48 -1.50
N ASP A 45 0.15 5.99 -0.36
CA ASP A 45 -1.06 5.48 0.31
C ASP A 45 -2.31 5.73 -0.53
N ALA A 46 -2.39 6.88 -1.23
CA ALA A 46 -3.52 7.21 -2.10
C ALA A 46 -3.56 6.40 -3.40
N TYR A 47 -2.42 6.16 -4.03
CA TYR A 47 -2.33 5.63 -5.40
C TYR A 47 -1.56 4.31 -5.53
N GLY A 48 -1.04 3.76 -4.44
CA GLY A 48 -0.29 2.50 -4.43
C GLY A 48 1.15 2.59 -4.95
N MET A 49 1.58 3.77 -5.41
CA MET A 49 2.94 4.00 -5.91
C MET A 49 3.41 5.42 -5.57
N ARG A 50 4.71 5.61 -5.43
CA ARG A 50 5.30 6.93 -5.24
C ARG A 50 5.16 7.78 -6.50
N PRO A 51 5.05 9.11 -6.39
CA PRO A 51 4.90 9.98 -7.54
C PRO A 51 6.11 9.88 -8.47
N ARG A 52 5.84 9.87 -9.78
CA ARG A 52 6.85 9.88 -10.82
C ARG A 52 6.61 11.09 -11.72
N GLY A 53 7.69 11.80 -12.03
CA GLY A 53 7.61 12.96 -12.91
C GLY A 53 6.97 14.22 -12.30
N ILE A 54 6.76 14.22 -10.99
CA ILE A 54 6.29 15.39 -10.24
C ILE A 54 7.52 16.08 -9.64
N ASP A 55 7.78 17.31 -10.06
CA ASP A 55 8.85 18.14 -9.49
C ASP A 55 8.28 19.01 -8.37
N THR A 56 8.64 18.70 -7.14
CA THR A 56 8.23 19.43 -5.94
C THR A 56 9.27 20.41 -5.42
N SER A 57 10.38 20.60 -6.14
CA SER A 57 11.52 21.40 -5.70
C SER A 57 11.19 22.86 -5.41
N ASN A 58 10.17 23.41 -6.08
CA ASN A 58 9.72 24.79 -5.93
C ASN A 58 8.43 24.92 -5.12
N TRP A 59 7.97 23.83 -4.49
CA TRP A 59 6.74 23.87 -3.72
C TRP A 59 6.95 24.56 -2.37
N THR A 60 5.99 25.36 -1.99
CA THR A 60 5.92 26.00 -0.67
C THR A 60 5.24 25.06 0.35
N GLU A 61 5.35 25.35 1.63
CA GLU A 61 4.63 24.65 2.68
C GLU A 61 3.13 24.62 2.41
N ALA A 62 2.54 25.75 2.01
CA ALA A 62 1.11 25.87 1.70
C ALA A 62 0.70 24.96 0.51
N MET A 63 1.55 24.80 -0.49
CA MET A 63 1.30 23.89 -1.62
C MET A 63 1.30 22.43 -1.15
N PHE A 64 2.27 22.02 -0.33
CA PHE A 64 2.28 20.69 0.24
C PHE A 64 1.06 20.43 1.12
N GLU A 65 0.69 21.36 1.98
CA GLU A 65 -0.48 21.23 2.87
C GLU A 65 -1.77 21.07 2.07
N SER A 66 -1.95 21.84 0.99
CA SER A 66 -3.10 21.74 0.10
C SER A 66 -3.17 20.38 -0.59
N GLU A 67 -2.05 19.91 -1.13
CA GLU A 67 -1.99 18.60 -1.79
C GLU A 67 -2.18 17.44 -0.79
N LEU A 68 -1.63 17.54 0.41
CA LEU A 68 -1.85 16.56 1.47
C LEU A 68 -3.32 16.48 1.89
N ALA A 69 -4.01 17.61 1.99
CA ALA A 69 -5.44 17.65 2.27
C ALA A 69 -6.25 16.94 1.16
N TYR A 70 -5.88 17.15 -0.09
CA TYR A 70 -6.49 16.45 -1.22
C TYR A 70 -6.22 14.94 -1.19
N LEU A 71 -4.96 14.53 -0.98
CA LEU A 71 -4.59 13.12 -0.87
C LEU A 71 -5.33 12.41 0.26
N GLN A 72 -5.55 13.10 1.38
CA GLN A 72 -6.35 12.56 2.48
C GLN A 72 -7.78 12.22 2.04
N THR A 73 -8.41 13.07 1.24
CA THR A 73 -9.75 12.78 0.69
C THR A 73 -9.76 11.58 -0.24
N VAL A 74 -8.68 11.38 -1.01
CA VAL A 74 -8.53 10.20 -1.89
C VAL A 74 -8.36 8.93 -1.06
N ILE A 75 -7.52 8.95 -0.02
CA ILE A 75 -7.29 7.83 0.89
C ILE A 75 -8.60 7.42 1.57
N GLU A 76 -9.36 8.37 2.12
CA GLU A 76 -10.65 8.11 2.76
C GLU A 76 -11.68 7.52 1.79
N ARG A 77 -11.73 8.03 0.56
CA ARG A 77 -12.61 7.48 -0.48
C ARG A 77 -12.25 6.04 -0.83
N ASN A 78 -10.97 5.75 -0.99
CA ASN A 78 -10.49 4.41 -1.30
C ASN A 78 -10.81 3.44 -0.16
N GLU A 79 -10.62 3.87 1.08
CA GLU A 79 -10.94 3.05 2.25
C GLU A 79 -12.44 2.78 2.37
N ASN A 80 -13.28 3.79 2.16
CA ASN A 80 -14.73 3.62 2.16
C ASN A 80 -15.18 2.66 1.04
N ALA A 81 -14.62 2.78 -0.17
CA ALA A 81 -14.91 1.87 -1.27
C ALA A 81 -14.48 0.43 -0.93
N ARG A 82 -13.33 0.24 -0.30
CA ARG A 82 -12.85 -1.07 0.15
C ARG A 82 -13.80 -1.70 1.18
N LEU A 83 -14.27 -0.92 2.14
CA LEU A 83 -15.21 -1.38 3.17
C LEU A 83 -16.57 -1.74 2.58
N GLU A 84 -17.06 -0.98 1.59
CA GLU A 84 -18.29 -1.29 0.86
C GLU A 84 -18.18 -2.58 0.07
N ASP A 85 -17.07 -2.77 -0.66
CA ASP A 85 -16.82 -3.99 -1.43
C ASP A 85 -16.72 -5.21 -0.52
N GLU A 86 -16.07 -5.08 0.63
CA GLU A 86 -15.94 -6.13 1.65
C GLU A 86 -17.31 -6.49 2.25
N ALA A 87 -18.15 -5.51 2.54
CA ALA A 87 -19.50 -5.74 3.03
C ALA A 87 -20.38 -6.44 1.98
N LEU A 88 -20.29 -6.07 0.71
CA LEU A 88 -20.99 -6.73 -0.38
C LEU A 88 -20.50 -8.16 -0.59
N ALA A 89 -19.20 -8.39 -0.48
CA ALA A 89 -18.62 -9.73 -0.57
C ALA A 89 -19.14 -10.64 0.56
N ALA A 90 -19.26 -10.12 1.78
CA ALA A 90 -19.83 -10.85 2.91
C ALA A 90 -21.30 -11.24 2.66
N ILE A 91 -22.10 -10.34 2.12
CA ILE A 91 -23.51 -10.63 1.77
C ILE A 91 -23.59 -11.74 0.70
N ARG A 92 -22.79 -11.65 -0.36
CA ARG A 92 -22.73 -12.67 -1.42
C ARG A 92 -22.29 -14.03 -0.89
N LEU A 93 -21.33 -14.04 0.03
CA LEU A 93 -20.85 -15.25 0.68
C LEU A 93 -21.96 -15.93 1.48
N GLU A 94 -22.68 -15.18 2.31
CA GLU A 94 -23.80 -15.74 3.10
C GLU A 94 -24.92 -16.28 2.21
N GLU A 95 -25.27 -15.58 1.13
CA GLU A 95 -26.21 -16.08 0.14
C GLU A 95 -25.74 -17.38 -0.53
N THR A 96 -24.46 -17.49 -0.81
CA THR A 96 -23.83 -18.70 -1.37
C THR A 96 -23.92 -19.87 -0.39
N ILE A 97 -23.59 -19.62 0.88
CA ILE A 97 -23.69 -20.62 1.95
C ILE A 97 -25.13 -21.10 2.11
N ASP A 98 -26.10 -20.19 2.13
CA ASP A 98 -27.53 -20.52 2.23
C ASP A 98 -27.98 -21.41 1.06
N LYS A 99 -27.58 -21.09 -0.17
CA LYS A 99 -27.84 -21.91 -1.35
C LYS A 99 -27.22 -23.30 -1.28
N MET A 100 -26.01 -23.41 -0.76
CA MET A 100 -25.36 -24.70 -0.53
C MET A 100 -26.10 -25.53 0.49
N MET A 101 -26.62 -24.93 1.56
CA MET A 101 -27.39 -25.60 2.59
C MET A 101 -28.75 -26.06 2.03
N GLU A 102 -29.43 -25.28 1.21
CA GLU A 102 -30.63 -25.65 0.49
C GLU A 102 -30.41 -26.81 -0.49
N SER A 103 -29.21 -26.89 -1.07
CA SER A 103 -28.83 -27.93 -2.04
C SER A 103 -28.37 -29.25 -1.41
N GLY A 104 -28.42 -29.38 -0.08
CA GLY A 104 -28.12 -30.61 0.63
C GLY A 104 -26.86 -30.60 1.50
N CYS A 105 -26.20 -29.47 1.63
CA CYS A 105 -25.14 -29.28 2.62
C CYS A 105 -25.75 -29.30 4.03
N ARG A 106 -25.23 -30.12 4.94
CA ARG A 106 -25.86 -30.33 6.25
C ARG A 106 -25.77 -29.15 7.19
N ASN A 107 -24.67 -28.41 7.13
CA ASN A 107 -24.39 -27.31 8.02
C ASN A 107 -23.37 -26.33 7.41
N ARG A 108 -23.18 -25.21 8.09
CA ARG A 108 -22.26 -24.15 7.68
C ARG A 108 -20.81 -24.64 7.55
N GLU A 109 -20.35 -25.50 8.45
CA GLU A 109 -18.98 -26.03 8.42
C GLU A 109 -18.71 -26.84 7.16
N MET A 110 -19.68 -27.65 6.74
CA MET A 110 -19.59 -28.40 5.48
C MET A 110 -19.60 -27.48 4.28
N ALA A 111 -20.40 -26.40 4.29
CA ALA A 111 -20.40 -25.40 3.23
C ALA A 111 -19.03 -24.71 3.12
N ILE A 112 -18.42 -24.34 4.23
CA ILE A 112 -17.08 -23.75 4.26
C ILE A 112 -16.02 -24.74 3.72
N ARG A 113 -16.13 -26.01 4.06
CA ARG A 113 -15.25 -27.06 3.51
C ARG A 113 -15.41 -27.17 1.98
N TRP A 114 -16.62 -27.12 1.46
CA TRP A 114 -16.85 -27.11 0.02
C TRP A 114 -16.29 -25.86 -0.66
N LEU A 115 -16.33 -24.71 0.01
CA LEU A 115 -15.68 -23.49 -0.49
C LEU A 115 -14.17 -23.64 -0.56
N HIS A 116 -13.53 -24.30 0.42
CA HIS A 116 -12.11 -24.64 0.34
C HIS A 116 -11.77 -25.52 -0.88
N ASP A 117 -12.64 -26.47 -1.20
CA ASP A 117 -12.45 -27.32 -2.37
C ASP A 117 -12.64 -26.53 -3.68
N ILE A 118 -13.65 -25.67 -3.75
CA ILE A 118 -13.93 -24.85 -4.93
C ILE A 118 -12.80 -23.86 -5.23
N TYR A 119 -12.27 -23.21 -4.20
CA TYR A 119 -11.21 -22.21 -4.31
C TYR A 119 -9.80 -22.78 -4.20
N GLU A 120 -9.67 -24.10 -4.05
CA GLU A 120 -8.39 -24.82 -3.95
C GLU A 120 -7.47 -24.27 -2.84
N THR A 121 -8.07 -23.86 -1.72
CA THR A 121 -7.35 -23.26 -0.59
C THR A 121 -6.84 -24.26 0.44
N HIS A 122 -7.17 -25.54 0.26
CA HIS A 122 -6.63 -26.68 1.05
C HIS A 122 -6.72 -26.51 2.58
N GLY A 123 -7.79 -25.89 3.06
CA GLY A 123 -8.01 -25.62 4.48
C GLY A 123 -7.34 -24.37 5.02
N ASP A 124 -6.64 -23.61 4.20
CA ASP A 124 -6.12 -22.29 4.58
C ASP A 124 -7.25 -21.27 4.59
N THR A 125 -7.75 -20.98 5.79
CA THR A 125 -8.90 -20.10 6.00
C THR A 125 -8.60 -18.65 5.61
N GLU A 126 -7.41 -18.16 5.88
CA GLU A 126 -7.01 -16.79 5.53
C GLU A 126 -6.95 -16.61 4.00
N TYR A 127 -6.45 -17.59 3.29
CA TYR A 127 -6.41 -17.58 1.84
C TYR A 127 -7.82 -17.71 1.23
N LEU A 128 -8.72 -18.48 1.86
CA LEU A 128 -10.13 -18.53 1.46
C LEU A 128 -10.81 -17.16 1.66
N GLU A 129 -10.64 -16.53 2.81
CA GLU A 129 -11.18 -15.19 3.10
C GLU A 129 -10.69 -14.16 2.07
N TYR A 130 -9.41 -14.19 1.73
CA TYR A 130 -8.83 -13.35 0.69
C TYR A 130 -9.48 -13.57 -0.68
N ASN A 131 -9.65 -14.82 -1.11
CA ASN A 131 -10.27 -15.15 -2.39
C ASN A 131 -11.77 -14.77 -2.43
N LEU A 132 -12.46 -14.84 -1.31
CA LEU A 132 -13.87 -14.44 -1.18
C LEU A 132 -14.07 -12.92 -1.07
N GLY A 133 -13.00 -12.17 -0.81
CA GLY A 133 -13.05 -10.73 -0.65
C GLY A 133 -13.65 -10.26 0.68
N VAL A 134 -13.75 -11.14 1.66
CA VAL A 134 -14.22 -10.81 3.01
C VAL A 134 -13.06 -10.42 3.92
N ASN A 135 -13.38 -9.80 5.05
CA ASN A 135 -12.34 -9.36 5.99
C ASN A 135 -11.61 -10.54 6.64
N TYR A 136 -10.35 -10.29 6.99
CA TYR A 136 -9.54 -11.23 7.76
C TYR A 136 -10.25 -11.62 9.07
N GLY A 137 -10.27 -12.92 9.35
CA GLY A 137 -10.94 -13.46 10.54
C GLY A 137 -12.45 -13.60 10.43
N TYR A 138 -13.02 -13.43 9.24
CA TYR A 138 -14.45 -13.53 9.00
C TYR A 138 -15.06 -14.87 9.53
N PHE A 139 -14.43 -15.99 9.18
CA PHE A 139 -14.91 -17.31 9.62
C PHE A 139 -14.55 -17.65 11.07
N SER A 140 -13.55 -17.02 11.64
CA SER A 140 -13.12 -17.25 13.02
C SER A 140 -13.77 -16.31 14.02
N GLY A 141 -14.55 -15.34 13.58
CA GLY A 141 -15.17 -14.32 14.42
C GLY A 141 -14.18 -13.38 15.09
N LYS A 142 -12.94 -13.33 14.60
CA LYS A 142 -11.95 -12.35 15.04
C LYS A 142 -12.27 -11.01 14.37
N LYS A 143 -12.68 -10.06 15.15
CA LYS A 143 -12.85 -8.68 14.74
C LYS A 143 -11.57 -7.90 15.00
#